data_8a47d17f7de14abb72583868b2fafe5e
#
_entry.id   8a47d17f7de14abb72583868b2fafe5e
#
_cell.length_a   1.000
_cell.length_b   1.000
_cell.length_c   1.000
_cell.angle_alpha   90.00
_cell.angle_beta   90.00
_cell.angle_gamma   90.00
#
_symmetry.space_group_name_H-M   'P 1'
#
loop_
_entity.id
_entity.type
_entity.pdbx_description
1 polymer ?
#
loop_
_entity_poly.entity_id
_entity_poly.type
_entity_poly.pdbx_seq_one_letter_code
_entity_poly.pdbx_strand_id
1 'polypeptide(L)'
;VMVGTYVLSAGFYDAYYNRARRVRALIKKDFDDVFSAGVDAILTPSTPTAAFGLGEMVDADPVQMYLFDVFTVTVNLAGLPAISVPAGLDSKGLPLGLQLIGRPWEEEDLLNTAFALEKALEFNFKPNQWWL
;
A
#
# COMPACT_ATOMS: atom_id res chain seq x y z
N VAL A 1 -0.21 -5.10 21.14
CA VAL A 1 -0.26 -6.42 21.82
C VAL A 1 -1.58 -6.56 22.57
N MET A 2 -1.97 -5.66 23.48
CA MET A 2 -3.21 -5.77 24.28
C MET A 2 -4.50 -5.86 23.45
N VAL A 3 -4.63 -5.08 22.38
CA VAL A 3 -5.78 -5.16 21.46
C VAL A 3 -5.89 -6.53 20.79
N GLY A 4 -4.76 -7.10 20.38
CA GLY A 4 -4.72 -8.45 19.79
C GLY A 4 -5.20 -9.52 20.77
N THR A 5 -4.83 -9.44 22.04
CA THR A 5 -5.30 -10.35 23.08
C THR A 5 -6.82 -10.25 23.28
N TYR A 6 -7.37 -9.03 23.25
CA TYR A 6 -8.81 -8.82 23.36
C TYR A 6 -9.60 -9.43 22.20
N VAL A 7 -9.11 -9.21 20.96
CA VAL A 7 -9.74 -9.77 19.74
C VAL A 7 -9.72 -11.30 19.74
N LEU A 8 -8.76 -11.93 20.43
CA LEU A 8 -8.68 -13.38 20.58
C LEU A 8 -9.47 -13.92 21.78
N SER A 9 -10.14 -13.06 22.55
CA SER A 9 -10.96 -13.48 23.69
C SER A 9 -12.25 -14.18 23.27
N ALA A 10 -12.86 -14.93 24.20
CA ALA A 10 -14.08 -15.70 23.94
C ALA A 10 -15.21 -14.79 23.41
N GLY A 11 -15.90 -15.23 22.37
CA GLY A 11 -16.99 -14.50 21.69
C GLY A 11 -16.56 -13.62 20.53
N PHE A 12 -15.34 -13.08 20.51
CA PHE A 12 -14.82 -12.31 19.38
C PHE A 12 -14.04 -13.17 18.38
N TYR A 13 -13.47 -14.29 18.84
CA TYR A 13 -12.66 -15.17 18.03
C TYR A 13 -13.42 -15.71 16.81
N ASP A 14 -14.59 -16.31 17.02
CA ASP A 14 -15.37 -16.88 15.92
C ASP A 14 -16.11 -15.84 15.08
N ALA A 15 -16.67 -14.82 15.73
CA ALA A 15 -17.47 -13.81 15.05
C ALA A 15 -16.62 -12.88 14.17
N TYR A 16 -15.44 -12.50 14.61
CA TYR A 16 -14.61 -11.50 13.93
C TYR A 16 -13.30 -12.05 13.41
N TYR A 17 -12.50 -12.72 14.24
CA TYR A 17 -11.17 -13.19 13.87
C TYR A 17 -11.20 -14.23 12.74
N ASN A 18 -12.04 -15.25 12.87
CA ASN A 18 -12.15 -16.28 11.83
C ASN A 18 -12.75 -15.72 10.53
N ARG A 19 -13.67 -14.74 10.63
CA ARG A 19 -14.19 -14.04 9.46
C ARG A 19 -13.10 -13.21 8.77
N ALA A 20 -12.32 -12.45 9.55
CA ALA A 20 -11.19 -11.67 9.02
C ALA A 20 -10.15 -12.56 8.32
N ARG A 21 -9.81 -13.72 8.91
CA ARG A 21 -8.90 -14.69 8.27
C ARG A 21 -9.43 -15.20 6.93
N ARG A 22 -10.73 -15.48 6.84
CA ARG A 22 -11.35 -15.90 5.57
C ARG A 22 -11.29 -14.81 4.51
N VAL A 23 -11.63 -13.57 4.87
CA VAL A 23 -11.54 -12.43 3.96
C VAL A 23 -10.09 -12.20 3.51
N ARG A 24 -9.13 -12.26 4.44
CA ARG A 24 -7.69 -12.18 4.11
C ARG A 24 -7.27 -13.24 3.10
N ALA A 25 -7.74 -14.49 3.25
CA ALA A 25 -7.42 -15.57 2.31
C ALA A 25 -8.00 -15.32 0.91
N LEU A 26 -9.18 -14.69 0.81
CA LEU A 26 -9.76 -14.28 -0.48
C LEU A 26 -8.93 -13.18 -1.13
N ILE A 27 -8.56 -12.14 -0.38
CA ILE A 27 -7.69 -11.06 -0.86
C ILE A 27 -6.38 -11.65 -1.40
N LYS A 28 -5.74 -12.55 -0.64
CA LYS A 28 -4.51 -13.21 -1.09
C LYS A 28 -4.74 -14.00 -2.39
N LYS A 29 -5.85 -14.72 -2.48
CA LYS A 29 -6.19 -15.51 -3.66
C LYS A 29 -6.33 -14.64 -4.91
N ASP A 30 -6.93 -13.46 -4.82
CA ASP A 30 -7.07 -12.54 -5.95
C ASP A 30 -5.69 -12.15 -6.53
N PHE A 31 -4.70 -11.88 -5.69
CA PHE A 31 -3.32 -11.63 -6.12
C PHE A 31 -2.66 -12.90 -6.70
N ASP A 32 -2.83 -14.05 -6.05
CA ASP A 32 -2.27 -15.31 -6.53
C ASP A 32 -2.82 -15.66 -7.93
N ASP A 33 -4.09 -15.41 -8.18
CA ASP A 33 -4.73 -15.64 -9.50
C ASP A 33 -4.12 -14.72 -10.58
N VAL A 34 -3.89 -13.44 -10.26
CA VAL A 34 -3.26 -12.49 -11.20
C VAL A 34 -1.83 -12.89 -11.53
N PHE A 35 -1.02 -13.23 -10.54
CA PHE A 35 0.36 -13.68 -10.76
C PHE A 35 0.43 -15.01 -11.49
N SER A 36 -0.50 -15.93 -11.22
CA SER A 36 -0.61 -17.20 -11.93
C SER A 36 -1.00 -17.04 -13.42
N ALA A 37 -1.65 -15.93 -13.77
CA ALA A 37 -1.95 -15.57 -15.15
C ALA A 37 -0.74 -15.02 -15.93
N GLY A 38 0.44 -14.95 -15.32
CA GLY A 38 1.68 -14.53 -15.97
C GLY A 38 2.02 -13.04 -15.81
N VAL A 39 1.39 -12.35 -14.86
CA VAL A 39 1.76 -10.97 -14.50
C VAL A 39 3.03 -11.01 -13.64
N ASP A 40 4.04 -10.20 -13.98
CA ASP A 40 5.31 -10.16 -13.25
C ASP A 40 5.28 -9.16 -12.09
N ALA A 41 4.60 -8.00 -12.28
CA ALA A 41 4.40 -7.01 -11.24
C ALA A 41 3.08 -6.26 -11.45
N ILE A 42 2.47 -5.78 -10.37
CA ILE A 42 1.26 -4.96 -10.40
C ILE A 42 1.67 -3.52 -10.06
N LEU A 43 1.24 -2.57 -10.89
CA LEU A 43 1.50 -1.14 -10.71
C LEU A 43 0.22 -0.43 -10.24
N THR A 44 0.31 0.31 -9.14
CA THR A 44 -0.78 1.12 -8.58
C THR A 44 -0.27 2.47 -8.11
N PRO A 45 -1.13 3.49 -7.89
CA PRO A 45 -0.76 4.60 -7.03
C PRO A 45 -0.36 4.11 -5.63
N SER A 46 0.56 4.81 -4.96
CA SER A 46 0.90 4.49 -3.55
C SER A 46 -0.23 4.92 -2.61
N THR A 47 -0.85 6.08 -2.91
CA THR A 47 -1.99 6.65 -2.17
C THR A 47 -2.98 7.26 -3.15
N PRO A 48 -4.28 7.41 -2.79
CA PRO A 48 -5.29 8.00 -3.69
C PRO A 48 -5.01 9.46 -4.06
N THR A 49 -4.35 10.21 -3.18
CA THR A 49 -4.03 11.63 -3.37
C THR A 49 -2.63 11.93 -2.83
N ALA A 50 -2.13 13.13 -3.11
CA ALA A 50 -0.98 13.69 -2.40
C ALA A 50 -1.30 13.92 -0.91
N ALA A 51 -0.27 14.29 -0.12
CA ALA A 51 -0.44 14.57 1.30
C ALA A 51 -1.47 15.69 1.54
N PHE A 52 -2.29 15.51 2.56
CA PHE A 52 -3.23 16.53 3.05
C PHE A 52 -2.53 17.50 4.03
N GLY A 53 -3.13 18.67 4.25
CA GLY A 53 -2.61 19.70 5.17
C GLY A 53 -2.66 19.26 6.63
N LEU A 54 -1.78 19.81 7.45
CA LEU A 54 -1.80 19.60 8.90
C LEU A 54 -3.14 20.06 9.48
N GLY A 55 -3.82 19.17 10.20
CA GLY A 55 -5.13 19.42 10.80
C GLY A 55 -6.33 19.29 9.86
N GLU A 56 -6.14 19.13 8.56
CA GLU A 56 -7.23 19.02 7.57
C GLU A 56 -8.14 17.81 7.81
N MET A 57 -7.59 16.73 8.38
CA MET A 57 -8.29 15.47 8.59
C MET A 57 -8.73 15.24 10.05
N VAL A 58 -8.63 16.26 10.93
CA VAL A 58 -8.99 16.09 12.35
C VAL A 58 -10.47 15.74 12.55
N ASP A 59 -11.35 16.35 11.78
CA ASP A 59 -12.80 16.13 11.82
C ASP A 59 -13.31 15.26 10.65
N ALA A 60 -12.41 14.60 9.92
CA ALA A 60 -12.80 13.76 8.80
C ALA A 60 -13.49 12.49 9.26
N ASP A 61 -14.41 11.97 8.43
CA ASP A 61 -14.99 10.65 8.63
C ASP A 61 -13.87 9.59 8.71
N PRO A 62 -13.84 8.74 9.76
CA PRO A 62 -12.87 7.65 9.86
C PRO A 62 -12.73 6.79 8.59
N VAL A 63 -13.82 6.62 7.83
CA VAL A 63 -13.80 5.89 6.56
C VAL A 63 -12.89 6.59 5.53
N GLN A 64 -12.86 7.92 5.50
CA GLN A 64 -11.96 8.67 4.60
C GLN A 64 -10.50 8.41 4.95
N MET A 65 -10.16 8.33 6.23
CA MET A 65 -8.81 7.99 6.67
C MET A 65 -8.40 6.58 6.22
N TYR A 66 -9.30 5.59 6.33
CA TYR A 66 -9.03 4.23 5.85
C TYR A 66 -8.83 4.16 4.33
N LEU A 67 -9.50 5.02 3.56
CA LEU A 67 -9.36 5.05 2.10
C LEU A 67 -7.96 5.49 1.64
N PHE A 68 -7.19 6.20 2.46
CA PHE A 68 -5.79 6.52 2.13
C PHE A 68 -4.90 5.28 2.06
N ASP A 69 -5.24 4.22 2.77
CA ASP A 69 -4.49 2.96 2.80
C ASP A 69 -5.01 1.91 1.81
N VAL A 70 -5.98 2.25 0.96
CA VAL A 70 -6.68 1.27 0.11
C VAL A 70 -5.73 0.48 -0.82
N PHE A 71 -4.67 1.12 -1.31
CA PHE A 71 -3.68 0.47 -2.18
C PHE A 71 -2.60 -0.30 -1.43
N THR A 72 -2.36 0.00 -0.15
CA THR A 72 -1.27 -0.60 0.63
C THR A 72 -1.75 -1.68 1.59
N VAL A 73 -2.93 -1.52 2.19
CA VAL A 73 -3.44 -2.46 3.20
C VAL A 73 -3.70 -3.85 2.62
N THR A 74 -4.21 -3.94 1.39
CA THR A 74 -4.49 -5.21 0.72
C THR A 74 -3.22 -6.01 0.44
N VAL A 75 -2.14 -5.33 0.05
CA VAL A 75 -0.81 -5.91 -0.18
C VAL A 75 -0.24 -6.49 1.12
N ASN A 76 -0.33 -5.71 2.22
CA ASN A 76 0.08 -6.16 3.56
C ASN A 76 -0.72 -7.37 4.03
N LEU A 77 -2.05 -7.38 3.80
CA LEU A 77 -2.91 -8.51 4.14
C LEU A 77 -2.60 -9.76 3.31
N ALA A 78 -2.25 -9.60 2.04
CA ALA A 78 -1.84 -10.69 1.17
C ALA A 78 -0.43 -11.22 1.51
N GLY A 79 0.41 -10.43 2.18
CA GLY A 79 1.78 -10.79 2.54
C GLY A 79 2.71 -10.77 1.33
N LEU A 80 2.56 -9.74 0.48
CA LEU A 80 3.35 -9.56 -0.74
C LEU A 80 4.43 -8.49 -0.55
N PRO A 81 5.57 -8.62 -1.23
CA PRO A 81 6.57 -7.57 -1.30
C PRO A 81 6.04 -6.41 -2.17
N ALA A 82 6.29 -5.18 -1.72
CA ALA A 82 5.95 -3.99 -2.48
C ALA A 82 6.95 -2.86 -2.22
N ILE A 83 7.09 -1.97 -3.21
CA ILE A 83 7.94 -0.79 -3.13
C ILE A 83 7.23 0.41 -3.73
N SER A 84 7.40 1.59 -3.13
CA SER A 84 6.94 2.85 -3.68
C SER A 84 8.09 3.61 -4.33
N VAL A 85 7.87 4.06 -5.56
CA VAL A 85 8.84 4.84 -6.35
C VAL A 85 8.28 6.25 -6.55
N PRO A 86 9.07 7.31 -6.33
CA PRO A 86 8.65 8.68 -6.64
C PRO A 86 8.32 8.81 -8.14
N ALA A 87 7.15 9.38 -8.46
CA ALA A 87 6.66 9.38 -9.85
C ALA A 87 6.35 10.76 -10.42
N GLY A 88 6.22 11.78 -9.57
CA GLY A 88 5.89 13.13 -10.02
C GLY A 88 5.43 14.01 -8.89
N LEU A 89 4.87 15.15 -9.25
CA LEU A 89 4.26 16.11 -8.34
C LEU A 89 2.81 16.36 -8.73
N ASP A 90 1.98 16.68 -7.75
CA ASP A 90 0.65 17.19 -8.00
C ASP A 90 0.68 18.67 -8.44
N SER A 91 -0.49 19.27 -8.67
CA SER A 91 -0.61 20.67 -9.05
C SER A 91 -0.14 21.68 -7.99
N LYS A 92 0.05 21.22 -6.75
CA LYS A 92 0.54 22.02 -5.61
C LYS A 92 2.05 21.80 -5.35
N GLY A 93 2.71 20.93 -6.14
CA GLY A 93 4.11 20.60 -5.96
C GLY A 93 4.36 19.52 -4.89
N LEU A 94 3.33 18.80 -4.45
CA LEU A 94 3.46 17.71 -3.49
C LEU A 94 3.82 16.40 -4.21
N PRO A 95 4.71 15.56 -3.63
CA PRO A 95 5.17 14.34 -4.27
C PRO A 95 4.07 13.30 -4.39
N LEU A 96 4.08 12.59 -5.53
CA LEU A 96 3.24 11.45 -5.83
C LEU A 96 4.11 10.20 -5.97
N GLY A 97 3.62 9.06 -5.49
CA GLY A 97 4.29 7.78 -5.59
C GLY A 97 3.50 6.76 -6.42
N LEU A 98 4.25 5.91 -7.13
CA LEU A 98 3.74 4.69 -7.72
C LEU A 98 4.21 3.50 -6.92
N GLN A 99 3.31 2.56 -6.63
CA GLN A 99 3.60 1.32 -5.94
C GLN A 99 3.72 0.18 -6.94
N LEU A 100 4.81 -0.57 -6.84
CA LEU A 100 4.98 -1.86 -7.49
C LEU A 100 4.78 -2.96 -6.46
N ILE A 101 3.99 -3.97 -6.81
CA ILE A 101 3.70 -5.16 -6.00
C ILE A 101 4.28 -6.35 -6.74
N GLY A 102 5.15 -7.11 -6.10
CA GLY A 102 5.83 -8.28 -6.65
C GLY A 102 5.25 -9.59 -6.17
N ARG A 103 5.73 -10.68 -6.77
CA ARG A 103 5.44 -12.04 -6.34
C ARG A 103 6.08 -12.36 -4.99
N PRO A 104 5.49 -13.26 -4.19
CA PRO A 104 6.11 -13.70 -2.94
C PRO A 104 7.51 -14.26 -3.19
N TRP A 105 8.49 -13.83 -2.39
CA TRP A 105 9.88 -14.31 -2.42
C TRP A 105 10.69 -13.91 -3.67
N GLU A 106 10.15 -13.00 -4.50
CA GLU A 106 10.81 -12.46 -5.70
C GLU A 106 11.15 -10.96 -5.50
N GLU A 107 11.69 -10.60 -4.32
CA GLU A 107 12.06 -9.22 -3.98
C GLU A 107 13.14 -8.65 -4.90
N GLU A 108 14.06 -9.50 -5.41
CA GLU A 108 15.11 -9.08 -6.34
C GLU A 108 14.50 -8.60 -7.66
N ASP A 109 13.55 -9.34 -8.21
CA ASP A 109 12.87 -8.97 -9.46
C ASP A 109 12.03 -7.71 -9.28
N LEU A 110 11.38 -7.58 -8.12
CA LEU A 110 10.66 -6.36 -7.75
C LEU A 110 11.58 -5.14 -7.69
N LEU A 111 12.74 -5.25 -7.05
CA LEU A 111 13.72 -4.16 -6.95
C LEU A 111 14.30 -3.79 -8.31
N ASN A 112 14.60 -4.76 -9.16
CA ASN A 112 15.08 -4.54 -10.53
C ASN A 112 14.02 -3.83 -11.38
N THR A 113 12.76 -4.23 -11.25
CA THR A 113 11.62 -3.59 -11.95
C THR A 113 11.41 -2.16 -11.44
N ALA A 114 11.49 -1.94 -10.12
CA ALA A 114 11.39 -0.61 -9.52
C ALA A 114 12.52 0.31 -9.97
N PHE A 115 13.75 -0.20 -10.04
CA PHE A 115 14.90 0.55 -10.57
C PHE A 115 14.72 0.94 -12.03
N ALA A 116 14.21 0.03 -12.87
CA ALA A 116 13.90 0.33 -14.26
C ALA A 116 12.82 1.40 -14.39
N LEU A 117 11.76 1.32 -13.56
CA LEU A 117 10.70 2.33 -13.49
C LEU A 117 11.26 3.70 -13.06
N GLU A 118 12.06 3.75 -11.99
CA GLU A 118 12.68 4.98 -11.50
C GLU A 118 13.53 5.66 -12.61
N LYS A 119 14.30 4.86 -13.35
CA LYS A 119 15.09 5.34 -14.48
C LYS A 119 14.23 5.86 -15.63
N ALA A 120 13.12 5.19 -15.93
CA ALA A 120 12.22 5.59 -17.01
C ALA A 120 11.43 6.86 -16.67
N LEU A 121 11.11 7.09 -15.40
CA LEU A 121 10.41 8.28 -14.95
C LEU A 121 11.29 9.53 -14.93
N GLU A 122 12.62 9.39 -14.85
CA GLU A 122 13.60 10.50 -14.79
C GLU A 122 13.24 11.59 -13.76
N PHE A 123 12.54 11.21 -12.68
CA PHE A 123 12.05 12.14 -11.67
C PHE A 123 13.17 12.58 -10.72
N ASN A 124 13.71 13.79 -10.93
CA ASN A 124 14.85 14.34 -10.19
C ASN A 124 14.46 15.53 -9.28
N PHE A 125 13.27 15.48 -8.68
CA PHE A 125 12.83 16.55 -7.78
C PHE A 125 13.60 16.50 -6.46
N LYS A 126 14.16 17.66 -6.06
CA LYS A 126 14.68 17.87 -4.71
C LYS A 126 13.72 18.78 -3.97
N PRO A 127 13.13 18.34 -2.84
CA PRO A 127 12.27 19.20 -2.04
C PRO A 127 13.05 20.43 -1.57
N ASN A 128 12.37 21.59 -1.47
CA ASN A 128 12.96 22.76 -0.86
C ASN A 128 13.39 22.42 0.57
N GLN A 129 14.60 22.86 0.93
CA GLN A 129 15.14 22.64 2.28
C GLN A 129 14.44 23.60 3.27
N TRP A 130 13.18 23.33 3.56
CA TRP A 130 12.37 24.16 4.46
C TRP A 130 12.85 24.16 5.92
N TRP A 131 13.77 23.25 6.27
CA TRP A 131 14.39 23.14 7.60
C TRP A 131 15.71 23.92 7.72
N LEU A 132 16.17 24.61 6.68
CA LEU A 132 17.26 25.58 6.70
C LEU A 132 16.69 26.98 6.81
#